data_cdd66e3fb0d2766a7d69e4cb1d3a8c1b
#
_entry.id   cdd66e3fb0d2766a7d69e4cb1d3a8c1b
#
_cell.length_a   1.000
_cell.length_b   1.000
_cell.length_c   1.000
_cell.angle_alpha   90.00
_cell.angle_beta   90.00
_cell.angle_gamma   90.00
#
_symmetry.space_group_name_H-M   'P 1'
#
loop_
_entity.id
_entity.type
_entity.pdbx_description
1 polymer ?
#
loop_
_entity_poly.entity_id
_entity_poly.type
_entity_poly.pdbx_seq_one_letter_code
_entity_poly.pdbx_strand_id
1 'polypeptide(L)'
;VTGEPPDPDLVAAHVAGDPEAFAELFRRHRDVLWAVALRTTGNPEDAADALQDAMLSALRSAATFRGRSAVRTWLYRIVVNACLDRLRRSAARPAVPLGGHDTPDPADAITRTGQRVDLLRALATLSPGQRAAVVLVDAHGLPVSEVAEILEVPVGTVKSRCARARAHLAKELGGPGGGSRRGGNPSAPSGVPSGYPWDGRR
;
A
#
# COMPACT_ATOMS: atom_id res chain seq x y z
N VAL A 1 35.25 -0.61 2.37
CA VAL A 1 33.87 -0.98 1.97
C VAL A 1 32.92 -0.10 2.76
N THR A 2 32.65 1.09 2.25
CA THR A 2 31.63 2.00 2.82
C THR A 2 30.26 1.53 2.33
N GLY A 3 29.67 0.57 3.06
CA GLY A 3 28.26 0.21 2.88
C GLY A 3 27.39 1.41 3.20
N GLU A 4 26.27 1.57 2.48
CA GLU A 4 25.27 2.59 2.81
C GLU A 4 24.84 2.43 4.28
N PRO A 5 24.75 3.54 5.06
CA PRO A 5 24.37 3.47 6.47
C PRO A 5 22.94 2.88 6.60
N PRO A 6 22.66 2.02 7.57
CA PRO A 6 21.33 1.49 7.81
C PRO A 6 20.34 2.58 8.22
N ASP A 7 19.06 2.38 7.91
CA ASP A 7 18.02 3.37 8.19
C ASP A 7 17.96 3.86 9.66
N PRO A 8 18.14 3.01 10.69
CA PRO A 8 18.21 3.49 12.07
C PRO A 8 19.34 4.49 12.33
N ASP A 9 20.48 4.29 11.68
CA ASP A 9 21.64 5.19 11.81
C ASP A 9 21.37 6.53 11.15
N LEU A 10 20.63 6.55 10.01
CA LEU A 10 20.18 7.79 9.37
C LEU A 10 19.21 8.56 10.27
N VAL A 11 18.27 7.87 10.95
CA VAL A 11 17.38 8.53 11.92
C VAL A 11 18.21 9.10 13.08
N ALA A 12 19.17 8.36 13.61
CA ALA A 12 20.01 8.82 14.71
C ALA A 12 20.90 10.01 14.29
N ALA A 13 21.52 9.97 13.09
CA ALA A 13 22.31 11.08 12.55
C ALA A 13 21.47 12.35 12.37
N HIS A 14 20.24 12.20 11.83
CA HIS A 14 19.31 13.33 11.74
C HIS A 14 19.00 13.95 13.11
N VAL A 15 18.72 13.14 14.12
CA VAL A 15 18.47 13.61 15.50
C VAL A 15 19.70 14.28 16.10
N ALA A 16 20.91 13.85 15.69
CA ALA A 16 22.17 14.47 16.07
C ALA A 16 22.48 15.78 15.31
N GLY A 17 21.62 16.18 14.36
CA GLY A 17 21.73 17.45 13.63
C GLY A 17 22.31 17.35 12.22
N ASP A 18 22.47 16.14 11.66
CA ASP A 18 22.86 15.96 10.26
C ASP A 18 21.64 16.22 9.34
N PRO A 19 21.64 17.30 8.54
CA PRO A 19 20.53 17.64 7.66
C PRO A 19 20.38 16.67 6.49
N GLU A 20 21.46 16.05 6.03
CA GLU A 20 21.46 15.17 4.87
C GLU A 20 20.92 13.76 5.20
N ALA A 21 21.03 13.35 6.46
CA ALA A 21 20.62 12.00 6.87
C ALA A 21 19.13 11.74 6.63
N PHE A 22 18.26 12.72 6.92
CA PHE A 22 16.82 12.57 6.68
C PHE A 22 16.49 12.64 5.18
N ALA A 23 17.19 13.46 4.42
CA ALA A 23 17.03 13.54 2.97
C ALA A 23 17.36 12.20 2.31
N GLU A 24 18.44 11.55 2.75
CA GLU A 24 18.84 10.22 2.29
C GLU A 24 17.79 9.16 2.67
N LEU A 25 17.30 9.16 3.91
CA LEU A 25 16.25 8.26 4.36
C LEU A 25 14.99 8.41 3.49
N PHE A 26 14.58 9.65 3.24
CA PHE A 26 13.42 9.91 2.37
C PHE A 26 13.67 9.44 0.93
N ARG A 27 14.83 9.71 0.37
CA ARG A 27 15.20 9.29 -0.99
C ARG A 27 15.06 7.78 -1.18
N ARG A 28 15.44 6.98 -0.18
CA ARG A 28 15.33 5.50 -0.20
C ARG A 28 13.88 5.01 -0.19
N HIS A 29 13.02 5.68 0.56
CA HIS A 29 11.68 5.20 0.81
C HIS A 29 10.60 5.90 -0.02
N ARG A 30 10.90 7.02 -0.68
CA ARG A 30 9.92 7.90 -1.32
C ARG A 30 8.99 7.18 -2.30
N ASP A 31 9.54 6.30 -3.15
CA ASP A 31 8.77 5.65 -4.22
C ASP A 31 7.76 4.65 -3.64
N VAL A 32 8.17 3.95 -2.59
CA VAL A 32 7.28 3.01 -1.89
C VAL A 32 6.24 3.77 -1.08
N LEU A 33 6.63 4.82 -0.38
CA LEU A 33 5.72 5.67 0.40
C LEU A 33 4.72 6.41 -0.50
N TRP A 34 5.16 6.87 -1.67
CA TRP A 34 4.29 7.42 -2.70
C TRP A 34 3.26 6.39 -3.18
N ALA A 35 3.70 5.15 -3.45
CA ALA A 35 2.79 4.10 -3.88
C ALA A 35 1.75 3.75 -2.81
N VAL A 36 2.13 3.76 -1.51
CA VAL A 36 1.20 3.61 -0.39
C VAL A 36 0.20 4.77 -0.37
N ALA A 37 0.70 6.01 -0.43
CA ALA A 37 -0.15 7.20 -0.37
C ALA A 37 -1.16 7.22 -1.53
N LEU A 38 -0.70 7.00 -2.76
CA LEU A 38 -1.55 7.02 -3.96
C LEU A 38 -2.64 5.94 -3.91
N ARG A 39 -2.28 4.71 -3.53
CA ARG A 39 -3.27 3.63 -3.42
C ARG A 39 -4.23 3.84 -2.26
N THR A 40 -3.81 4.51 -1.19
CA THR A 40 -4.64 4.78 -0.01
C THR A 40 -5.58 5.95 -0.24
N THR A 41 -5.14 7.04 -0.89
CA THR A 41 -5.99 8.20 -1.18
C THR A 41 -6.83 8.00 -2.44
N GLY A 42 -6.27 7.34 -3.47
CA GLY A 42 -6.90 7.14 -4.78
C GLY A 42 -6.78 8.35 -5.71
N ASN A 43 -6.13 9.42 -5.27
CA ASN A 43 -5.96 10.68 -6.00
C ASN A 43 -4.51 11.17 -5.87
N PRO A 44 -3.82 11.55 -6.97
CA PRO A 44 -2.42 12.00 -6.91
C PRO A 44 -2.20 13.27 -6.10
N GLU A 45 -3.11 14.23 -6.14
CA GLU A 45 -3.00 15.48 -5.39
C GLU A 45 -3.11 15.21 -3.88
N ASP A 46 -4.13 14.43 -3.48
CA ASP A 46 -4.29 14.00 -2.09
C ASP A 46 -3.10 13.16 -1.61
N ALA A 47 -2.53 12.34 -2.49
CA ALA A 47 -1.34 11.54 -2.17
C ALA A 47 -0.10 12.43 -1.96
N ALA A 48 0.10 13.45 -2.80
CA ALA A 48 1.21 14.39 -2.69
C ALA A 48 1.14 15.17 -1.37
N ASP A 49 -0.02 15.74 -1.07
CA ASP A 49 -0.23 16.50 0.15
C ASP A 49 -0.09 15.62 1.40
N ALA A 50 -0.69 14.41 1.39
CA ALA A 50 -0.55 13.48 2.51
C ALA A 50 0.90 13.03 2.72
N LEU A 51 1.65 12.81 1.63
CA LEU A 51 3.06 12.45 1.73
C LEU A 51 3.90 13.61 2.27
N GLN A 52 3.64 14.83 1.84
CA GLN A 52 4.29 16.04 2.37
C GLN A 52 4.03 16.21 3.87
N ASP A 53 2.76 16.15 4.29
CA ASP A 53 2.36 16.20 5.71
C ASP A 53 3.05 15.10 6.52
N ALA A 54 3.10 13.88 5.96
CA ALA A 54 3.74 12.74 6.58
C ALA A 54 5.26 12.95 6.77
N MET A 55 5.95 13.49 5.77
CA MET A 55 7.39 13.76 5.85
C MET A 55 7.71 14.85 6.87
N LEU A 56 6.92 15.91 6.92
CA LEU A 56 7.04 16.93 7.96
C LEU A 56 6.79 16.36 9.36
N SER A 57 5.83 15.44 9.49
CA SER A 57 5.56 14.74 10.75
C SER A 57 6.71 13.82 11.14
N ALA A 58 7.25 13.04 10.19
CA ALA A 58 8.39 12.16 10.42
C ALA A 58 9.63 12.94 10.88
N LEU A 59 9.94 14.04 10.20
CA LEU A 59 11.06 14.91 10.54
C LEU A 59 10.95 15.46 11.96
N ARG A 60 9.76 15.91 12.37
CA ARG A 60 9.53 16.44 13.74
C ARG A 60 9.55 15.34 14.81
N SER A 61 9.09 14.12 14.46
CA SER A 61 8.96 13.01 15.40
C SER A 61 10.15 12.06 15.42
N ALA A 62 11.19 12.28 14.59
CA ALA A 62 12.37 11.43 14.53
C ALA A 62 13.03 11.22 15.90
N ALA A 63 13.12 12.26 16.73
CA ALA A 63 13.65 12.16 18.09
C ALA A 63 12.83 11.25 19.02
N THR A 64 11.59 10.94 18.69
CA THR A 64 10.72 10.04 19.45
C THR A 64 10.78 8.60 18.95
N PHE A 65 11.45 8.34 17.85
CA PHE A 65 11.64 6.98 17.34
C PHE A 65 12.52 6.17 18.30
N ARG A 66 11.96 5.10 18.86
CA ARG A 66 12.59 4.27 19.89
C ARG A 66 13.16 2.95 19.37
N GLY A 67 13.16 2.73 18.04
CA GLY A 67 13.62 1.46 17.46
C GLY A 67 12.75 0.24 17.81
N ARG A 68 11.52 0.42 18.31
CA ARG A 68 10.60 -0.68 18.64
C ARG A 68 10.04 -1.40 17.41
N SER A 69 10.13 -0.78 16.24
CA SER A 69 9.77 -1.33 14.93
C SER A 69 10.84 -0.95 13.93
N ALA A 70 10.83 -1.59 12.75
CA ALA A 70 11.67 -1.15 11.66
C ALA A 70 11.31 0.31 11.27
N VAL A 71 12.30 1.09 10.81
CA VAL A 71 12.09 2.48 10.35
C VAL A 71 11.03 2.53 9.25
N ARG A 72 11.03 1.56 8.33
CA ARG A 72 10.02 1.43 7.28
C ARG A 72 8.60 1.32 7.86
N THR A 73 8.37 0.51 8.89
CA THR A 73 7.07 0.35 9.56
C THR A 73 6.61 1.66 10.20
N TRP A 74 7.54 2.38 10.84
CA TRP A 74 7.29 3.69 11.40
C TRP A 74 6.90 4.73 10.34
N LEU A 75 7.60 4.75 9.19
CA LEU A 75 7.27 5.61 8.06
C LEU A 75 5.89 5.26 7.47
N TYR A 76 5.57 3.98 7.32
CA TYR A 76 4.25 3.55 6.84
C TYR A 76 3.14 4.02 7.77
N ARG A 77 3.32 3.92 9.10
CA ARG A 77 2.34 4.43 10.07
C ARG A 77 2.07 5.92 9.86
N ILE A 78 3.12 6.71 9.74
CA ILE A 78 2.98 8.17 9.55
C ILE A 78 2.25 8.48 8.24
N VAL A 79 2.65 7.86 7.12
CA VAL A 79 2.04 8.11 5.81
C VAL A 79 0.58 7.67 5.78
N VAL A 80 0.26 6.48 6.28
CA VAL A 80 -1.12 5.99 6.27
C VAL A 80 -2.01 6.84 7.15
N ASN A 81 -1.54 7.29 8.32
CA ASN A 81 -2.30 8.19 9.18
C ASN A 81 -2.57 9.53 8.48
N ALA A 82 -1.58 10.13 7.83
CA ALA A 82 -1.76 11.35 7.04
C ALA A 82 -2.79 11.16 5.91
N CYS A 83 -2.75 10.03 5.20
CA CYS A 83 -3.74 9.68 4.17
C CYS A 83 -5.15 9.55 4.75
N LEU A 84 -5.30 8.82 5.86
CA LEU A 84 -6.60 8.62 6.50
C LEU A 84 -7.18 9.94 7.04
N ASP A 85 -6.34 10.81 7.60
CA ASP A 85 -6.76 12.12 8.08
C ASP A 85 -7.18 13.04 6.94
N ARG A 86 -6.48 12.98 5.81
CA ARG A 86 -6.87 13.72 4.62
C ARG A 86 -8.21 13.25 4.09
N LEU A 87 -8.43 11.95 3.97
CA LEU A 87 -9.69 11.38 3.53
C LEU A 87 -10.86 11.75 4.48
N ARG A 88 -10.63 11.78 5.79
CA ARG A 88 -11.64 12.25 6.76
C ARG A 88 -11.96 13.73 6.56
N ARG A 89 -10.93 14.57 6.37
CA ARG A 89 -11.11 16.01 6.12
C ARG A 89 -11.85 16.28 4.81
N SER A 90 -11.53 15.54 3.75
CA SER A 90 -12.21 15.64 2.45
C SER A 90 -13.68 15.22 2.55
N ALA A 91 -13.98 14.14 3.27
CA ALA A 91 -15.35 13.67 3.48
C ALA A 91 -16.20 14.62 4.36
N ALA A 92 -15.55 15.41 5.24
CA ALA A 92 -16.24 16.39 6.10
C ALA A 92 -16.52 17.74 5.40
N ARG A 93 -15.89 18.00 4.25
CA ARG A 93 -16.17 19.22 3.47
C ARG A 93 -17.40 18.95 2.59
N PRO A 94 -18.41 19.86 2.58
CA PRO A 94 -19.50 19.76 1.63
C PRO A 94 -18.92 19.72 0.21
N ALA A 95 -19.31 18.74 -0.60
CA ALA A 95 -18.87 18.62 -1.98
C ALA A 95 -19.35 19.84 -2.76
N VAL A 96 -18.47 20.78 -3.03
CA VAL A 96 -18.63 21.68 -4.17
C VAL A 96 -18.24 20.85 -5.38
N PRO A 97 -19.10 20.66 -6.38
CA PRO A 97 -18.75 19.91 -7.58
C PRO A 97 -17.74 20.75 -8.36
N LEU A 98 -16.47 20.57 -8.12
CA LEU A 98 -15.41 21.00 -9.01
C LEU A 98 -15.31 19.95 -10.11
N GLY A 99 -15.58 20.38 -11.34
CA GLY A 99 -15.60 19.59 -12.56
C GLY A 99 -14.40 18.67 -12.68
N GLY A 100 -14.63 17.51 -13.29
CA GLY A 100 -13.63 16.47 -13.48
C GLY A 100 -12.33 17.03 -14.05
N HIS A 101 -11.24 16.76 -13.35
CA HIS A 101 -9.91 16.99 -13.90
C HIS A 101 -9.56 15.77 -14.73
N ASP A 102 -9.71 15.94 -16.04
CA ASP A 102 -9.08 15.09 -17.06
C ASP A 102 -7.56 15.23 -16.86
N THR A 103 -6.92 14.16 -16.45
CA THR A 103 -5.46 14.08 -16.46
C THR A 103 -5.01 13.83 -17.89
N PRO A 104 -4.01 14.58 -18.42
CA PRO A 104 -3.53 14.41 -19.80
C PRO A 104 -2.91 13.02 -20.00
N ASP A 105 -3.30 12.39 -21.08
CA ASP A 105 -2.84 11.13 -21.66
C ASP A 105 -1.44 11.27 -22.28
N PRO A 106 -0.52 10.34 -22.04
CA PRO A 106 0.54 10.03 -22.97
C PRO A 106 0.37 8.61 -23.54
N ALA A 107 0.23 8.53 -24.80
CA ALA A 107 -0.24 7.45 -25.65
C ALA A 107 0.55 6.14 -25.72
N ASP A 108 1.59 5.88 -24.91
CA ASP A 108 2.43 4.68 -25.01
C ASP A 108 2.41 3.72 -23.79
N ALA A 109 1.51 3.95 -22.86
CA ALA A 109 1.32 3.09 -21.68
C ALA A 109 -0.09 2.47 -21.61
N ILE A 110 -0.82 2.40 -22.71
CA ILE A 110 -2.28 2.26 -22.76
C ILE A 110 -2.82 1.04 -22.00
N THR A 111 -2.15 -0.11 -22.01
CA THR A 111 -2.70 -1.29 -21.31
C THR A 111 -2.36 -1.32 -19.83
N ARG A 112 -1.17 -0.89 -19.43
CA ARG A 112 -0.77 -0.82 -18.00
C ARG A 112 -1.43 0.37 -17.29
N THR A 113 -1.64 1.47 -18.00
CA THR A 113 -2.30 2.68 -17.47
C THR A 113 -3.78 2.43 -17.24
N GLY A 114 -4.48 1.75 -18.16
CA GLY A 114 -5.89 1.37 -17.99
C GLY A 114 -6.11 0.50 -16.76
N GLN A 115 -5.34 -0.58 -16.60
CA GLN A 115 -5.44 -1.46 -15.43
C GLN A 115 -5.10 -0.76 -14.11
N ARG A 116 -4.16 0.20 -14.12
CA ARG A 116 -3.83 1.01 -12.93
C ARG A 116 -4.96 1.95 -12.56
N VAL A 117 -5.58 2.58 -13.55
CA VAL A 117 -6.74 3.46 -13.34
C VAL A 117 -7.92 2.66 -12.79
N ASP A 118 -8.21 1.49 -13.37
CA ASP A 118 -9.29 0.62 -12.90
C ASP A 118 -9.05 0.12 -11.47
N LEU A 119 -7.81 -0.25 -11.14
CA LEU A 119 -7.46 -0.63 -9.77
C LEU A 119 -7.61 0.53 -8.78
N LEU A 120 -7.15 1.73 -9.12
CA LEU A 120 -7.32 2.91 -8.24
C LEU A 120 -8.79 3.26 -8.05
N ARG A 121 -9.62 3.17 -9.12
CA ARG A 121 -11.07 3.36 -9.04
C ARG A 121 -11.70 2.30 -8.13
N ALA A 122 -11.38 1.04 -8.32
CA ALA A 122 -11.88 -0.04 -7.47
C ALA A 122 -11.46 0.12 -6.00
N LEU A 123 -10.21 0.52 -5.74
CA LEU A 123 -9.75 0.84 -4.39
C LEU A 123 -10.51 2.04 -3.79
N ALA A 124 -10.88 3.03 -4.62
CA ALA A 124 -11.62 4.22 -4.16
C ALA A 124 -13.02 3.90 -3.65
N THR A 125 -13.64 2.79 -4.06
CA THR A 125 -14.95 2.35 -3.58
C THR A 125 -14.91 1.72 -2.18
N LEU A 126 -13.70 1.34 -1.70
CA LEU A 126 -13.52 0.79 -0.36
C LEU A 126 -13.57 1.88 0.71
N SER A 127 -14.05 1.53 1.92
CA SER A 127 -13.86 2.45 3.05
C SER A 127 -12.37 2.69 3.33
N PRO A 128 -11.98 3.87 3.83
CA PRO A 128 -10.56 4.21 4.04
C PRO A 128 -9.78 3.16 4.83
N GLY A 129 -10.38 2.61 5.89
CA GLY A 129 -9.74 1.58 6.71
C GLY A 129 -9.62 0.21 6.03
N GLN A 130 -10.55 -0.15 5.13
CA GLN A 130 -10.44 -1.36 4.31
C GLN A 130 -9.36 -1.19 3.23
N ARG A 131 -9.33 -0.03 2.59
CA ARG A 131 -8.35 0.32 1.57
C ARG A 131 -6.94 0.29 2.14
N ALA A 132 -6.68 0.97 3.26
CA ALA A 132 -5.38 0.95 3.91
C ALA A 132 -4.94 -0.47 4.29
N ALA A 133 -5.83 -1.29 4.85
CA ALA A 133 -5.52 -2.67 5.24
C ALA A 133 -5.12 -3.54 4.02
N VAL A 134 -5.90 -3.52 2.93
CA VAL A 134 -5.62 -4.34 1.75
C VAL A 134 -4.39 -3.84 1.00
N VAL A 135 -4.15 -2.54 0.95
CA VAL A 135 -2.95 -1.96 0.34
C VAL A 135 -1.69 -2.42 1.07
N LEU A 136 -1.67 -2.35 2.40
CA LEU A 136 -0.51 -2.76 3.18
C LEU A 136 -0.27 -4.28 3.14
N VAL A 137 -1.32 -5.09 3.27
CA VAL A 137 -1.19 -6.55 3.28
C VAL A 137 -0.93 -7.09 1.87
N ASP A 138 -1.76 -6.73 0.88
CA ASP A 138 -1.76 -7.41 -0.42
C ASP A 138 -0.82 -6.74 -1.43
N ALA A 139 -0.71 -5.40 -1.43
CA ALA A 139 0.15 -4.70 -2.37
C ALA A 139 1.59 -4.52 -1.85
N HIS A 140 1.79 -4.45 -0.53
CA HIS A 140 3.11 -4.28 0.07
C HIS A 140 3.62 -5.52 0.83
N GLY A 141 2.81 -6.58 0.93
CA GLY A 141 3.22 -7.86 1.51
C GLY A 141 3.51 -7.82 3.00
N LEU A 142 2.95 -6.85 3.74
CA LEU A 142 3.22 -6.74 5.17
C LEU A 142 2.45 -7.82 5.95
N PRO A 143 3.07 -8.40 6.99
CA PRO A 143 2.38 -9.30 7.90
C PRO A 143 1.16 -8.61 8.56
N VAL A 144 0.07 -9.35 8.74
CA VAL A 144 -1.16 -8.80 9.33
C VAL A 144 -0.94 -8.21 10.72
N SER A 145 -0.03 -8.78 11.51
CA SER A 145 0.39 -8.25 12.82
C SER A 145 1.02 -6.87 12.70
N GLU A 146 1.92 -6.67 11.74
CA GLU A 146 2.58 -5.40 11.49
C GLU A 146 1.57 -4.34 10.99
N VAL A 147 0.64 -4.74 10.13
CA VAL A 147 -0.46 -3.85 9.67
C VAL A 147 -1.38 -3.47 10.82
N ALA A 148 -1.62 -4.37 11.78
CA ALA A 148 -2.39 -4.07 12.99
C ALA A 148 -1.72 -2.98 13.84
N GLU A 149 -0.39 -3.03 13.98
CA GLU A 149 0.39 -1.98 14.66
C GLU A 149 0.37 -0.65 13.88
N ILE A 150 0.52 -0.70 12.54
CA ILE A 150 0.48 0.50 11.69
C ILE A 150 -0.88 1.20 11.79
N LEU A 151 -1.97 0.44 11.73
CA LEU A 151 -3.33 0.96 11.74
C LEU A 151 -3.91 1.17 13.15
N GLU A 152 -3.17 0.79 14.19
CA GLU A 152 -3.58 0.85 15.60
C GLU A 152 -4.93 0.18 15.87
N VAL A 153 -5.11 -1.03 15.29
CA VAL A 153 -6.34 -1.83 15.43
C VAL A 153 -5.99 -3.30 15.74
N PRO A 154 -6.92 -4.05 16.35
CA PRO A 154 -6.70 -5.47 16.59
C PRO A 154 -6.44 -6.26 15.29
N VAL A 155 -5.62 -7.30 15.37
CA VAL A 155 -5.29 -8.22 14.25
C VAL A 155 -6.56 -8.78 13.58
N GLY A 156 -7.59 -9.14 14.38
CA GLY A 156 -8.88 -9.58 13.87
C GLY A 156 -9.59 -8.53 12.99
N THR A 157 -9.42 -7.24 13.33
CA THR A 157 -9.97 -6.13 12.55
C THR A 157 -9.27 -6.01 11.20
N VAL A 158 -7.94 -6.17 11.15
CA VAL A 158 -7.21 -6.19 9.86
C VAL A 158 -7.68 -7.34 9.00
N LYS A 159 -7.75 -8.57 9.55
CA LYS A 159 -8.24 -9.76 8.81
C LYS A 159 -9.64 -9.53 8.23
N SER A 160 -10.57 -9.01 9.03
CA SER A 160 -11.94 -8.76 8.58
C SER A 160 -12.04 -7.63 7.55
N ARG A 161 -11.20 -6.57 7.65
CA ARG A 161 -11.11 -5.50 6.67
C ARG A 161 -10.58 -6.02 5.33
N CYS A 162 -9.49 -6.80 5.35
CA CYS A 162 -8.94 -7.42 4.13
C CYS A 162 -9.94 -8.39 3.47
N ALA A 163 -10.60 -9.23 4.23
CA ALA A 163 -11.59 -10.16 3.69
C ALA A 163 -12.74 -9.42 2.96
N ARG A 164 -13.30 -8.37 3.60
CA ARG A 164 -14.36 -7.54 3.00
C ARG A 164 -13.85 -6.77 1.79
N ALA A 165 -12.65 -6.21 1.86
CA ALA A 165 -12.04 -5.49 0.74
C ALA A 165 -11.85 -6.41 -0.47
N ARG A 166 -11.27 -7.60 -0.29
CA ARG A 166 -11.07 -8.58 -1.37
C ARG A 166 -12.39 -9.02 -2.00
N ALA A 167 -13.42 -9.30 -1.19
CA ALA A 167 -14.74 -9.67 -1.69
C ALA A 167 -15.37 -8.54 -2.52
N HIS A 168 -15.20 -7.29 -2.10
CA HIS A 168 -15.68 -6.12 -2.84
C HIS A 168 -14.92 -5.93 -4.15
N LEU A 169 -13.58 -5.94 -4.11
CA LEU A 169 -12.73 -5.80 -5.29
C LEU A 169 -12.96 -6.91 -6.32
N ALA A 170 -13.22 -8.15 -5.87
CA ALA A 170 -13.54 -9.25 -6.76
C ALA A 170 -14.83 -9.01 -7.56
N LYS A 171 -15.82 -8.35 -6.98
CA LYS A 171 -17.06 -7.96 -7.67
C LYS A 171 -16.82 -6.82 -8.67
N GLU A 172 -16.08 -5.80 -8.26
CA GLU A 172 -15.78 -4.63 -9.10
C GLU A 172 -14.90 -5.00 -10.31
N LEU A 173 -13.86 -5.79 -10.10
CA LEU A 173 -12.92 -6.18 -11.14
C LEU A 173 -13.34 -7.42 -11.93
N GLY A 174 -14.23 -8.25 -11.39
CA GLY A 174 -14.78 -9.46 -12.02
C GLY A 174 -16.08 -9.27 -12.79
N GLY A 175 -16.64 -8.06 -12.83
CA GLY A 175 -17.87 -7.74 -13.58
C GLY A 175 -17.66 -7.76 -15.11
N PRO A 176 -18.77 -7.81 -15.91
CA PRO A 176 -18.70 -8.01 -17.37
C PRO A 176 -18.04 -6.88 -18.18
N GLY A 177 -17.43 -5.89 -17.50
CA GLY A 177 -16.62 -4.81 -18.12
C GLY A 177 -15.13 -4.90 -17.86
N GLY A 178 -14.68 -5.80 -16.97
CA GLY A 178 -13.26 -6.03 -16.71
C GLY A 178 -12.70 -7.08 -17.67
N GLY A 179 -11.98 -6.65 -18.70
CA GLY A 179 -11.41 -7.49 -19.75
C GLY A 179 -10.51 -8.60 -19.21
N SER A 180 -11.11 -9.71 -18.79
CA SER A 180 -10.42 -10.94 -18.46
C SER A 180 -10.00 -11.64 -19.75
N ARG A 181 -8.76 -11.49 -20.17
CA ARG A 181 -8.11 -12.55 -20.92
C ARG A 181 -7.70 -13.64 -19.93
N ARG A 182 -8.58 -14.61 -19.73
CA ARG A 182 -8.18 -15.93 -19.27
C ARG A 182 -7.15 -16.46 -20.26
N GLY A 183 -5.87 -16.39 -19.90
CA GLY A 183 -4.85 -17.23 -20.46
C GLY A 183 -5.24 -18.67 -20.14
N GLY A 184 -5.70 -19.42 -21.15
CA GLY A 184 -6.00 -20.83 -21.01
C GLY A 184 -4.75 -21.56 -20.55
N ASN A 185 -4.85 -22.23 -19.44
CA ASN A 185 -3.87 -23.21 -19.01
C ASN A 185 -3.87 -24.34 -20.07
N PRO A 186 -2.76 -24.62 -20.79
CA PRO A 186 -2.73 -25.73 -21.70
C PRO A 186 -2.87 -27.03 -20.90
N SER A 187 -3.78 -27.85 -21.35
CA SER A 187 -4.14 -29.18 -20.84
C SER A 187 -2.94 -29.95 -20.28
N ALA A 188 -3.04 -30.37 -19.03
CA ALA A 188 -2.17 -31.36 -18.46
C ALA A 188 -2.36 -32.69 -19.24
N PRO A 189 -1.28 -33.39 -19.60
CA PRO A 189 -1.42 -34.70 -20.23
C PRO A 189 -1.97 -35.72 -19.23
N SER A 190 -3.05 -36.38 -19.62
CA SER A 190 -3.60 -37.55 -18.97
C SER A 190 -2.58 -38.69 -19.03
N GLY A 191 -2.13 -39.15 -17.87
CA GLY A 191 -1.29 -40.35 -17.84
C GLY A 191 -0.44 -40.46 -16.57
N VAL A 192 -1.08 -40.76 -15.45
CA VAL A 192 -0.36 -41.36 -14.31
C VAL A 192 -0.81 -42.80 -14.18
N PRO A 193 0.08 -43.79 -14.36
CA PRO A 193 -0.27 -45.18 -14.12
C PRO A 193 -0.44 -45.43 -12.63
N SER A 194 -1.55 -46.06 -12.29
CA SER A 194 -1.86 -46.67 -10.99
C SER A 194 -0.78 -47.70 -10.64
N GLY A 195 -0.21 -47.60 -9.45
CA GLY A 195 0.57 -48.69 -8.89
C GLY A 195 1.77 -48.26 -8.04
N TYR A 196 1.51 -47.86 -6.80
CA TYR A 196 2.47 -48.05 -5.72
C TYR A 196 1.71 -48.49 -4.45
N PRO A 197 1.96 -49.74 -3.99
CA PRO A 197 1.41 -50.20 -2.71
C PRO A 197 2.22 -49.59 -1.57
N TRP A 198 1.52 -48.89 -0.69
CA TRP A 198 2.09 -48.42 0.58
C TRP A 198 2.01 -49.58 1.59
N ASP A 199 3.14 -50.24 1.86
CA ASP A 199 3.27 -51.22 2.91
C ASP A 199 3.74 -50.52 4.19
N GLY A 200 2.82 -50.38 5.14
CA GLY A 200 3.09 -49.88 6.46
C GLY A 200 3.71 -50.96 7.33
N ARG A 201 4.96 -50.77 7.74
CA ARG A 201 5.51 -51.38 8.96
C ARG A 201 6.73 -50.63 9.51
N ARG A 202 6.58 -50.24 10.78
CA ARG A 202 7.46 -49.88 11.89
C ARG A 202 7.85 -48.41 12.01
#